data_e19f93042c9c976dcb4efc9274017feb
#
_entry.id   e19f93042c9c976dcb4efc9274017feb
#
_cell.length_a   1.000
_cell.length_b   1.000
_cell.length_c   1.000
_cell.angle_alpha   90.00
_cell.angle_beta   90.00
_cell.angle_gamma   90.00
#
_symmetry.space_group_name_H-M   'P 1'
#
loop_
_entity.id
_entity.type
_entity.pdbx_description
1 polymer ?
#
loop_
_entity_poly.entity_id
_entity_poly.type
_entity_poly.pdbx_seq_one_letter_code
_entity_poly.pdbx_strand_id
1 'polypeptide(L)'
;MTEVWNAYDLNRKQLPHLLVRGEKIPEGQFHLCVNVLVRHQDGDILFMRRSANKSLYPGYYEFGAGGSVLAGEDSQTAALRELEEETGLVPDSIRLLEQVCSVEDQCHFDFYEAAVSGDKSQVRYQAGETDAHLWLPLNEIPVFIESHPCFQNQKRILKRWIG
;
A
#
# COMPACT_ATOMS: atom_id res chain seq x y z
N MET A 1 -15.12 12.47 8.38
CA MET A 1 -14.27 12.50 9.58
C MET A 1 -12.81 12.49 9.19
N THR A 2 -12.01 13.38 9.77
CA THR A 2 -10.58 13.47 9.46
C THR A 2 -9.83 12.32 10.13
N GLU A 3 -8.94 11.67 9.41
CA GLU A 3 -8.10 10.61 9.96
C GLU A 3 -7.09 11.16 10.96
N VAL A 4 -6.86 10.41 12.01
CA VAL A 4 -5.90 10.70 13.06
C VAL A 4 -4.91 9.54 13.16
N TRP A 5 -3.63 9.87 13.26
CA TRP A 5 -2.55 8.88 13.26
C TRP A 5 -1.72 8.98 14.53
N ASN A 6 -1.12 7.88 14.93
CA ASN A 6 -0.05 7.93 15.93
C ASN A 6 1.19 8.60 15.33
N ALA A 7 1.93 9.32 16.14
CA ALA A 7 3.21 9.91 15.77
C ALA A 7 4.36 9.00 16.21
N TYR A 8 5.42 8.92 15.40
CA TYR A 8 6.61 8.13 15.68
C TYR A 8 7.88 8.96 15.48
N ASP A 9 8.95 8.62 16.17
CA ASP A 9 10.26 9.16 15.88
C ASP A 9 10.96 8.39 14.75
N LEU A 10 12.18 8.78 14.41
CA LEU A 10 12.97 8.13 13.35
C LEU A 10 13.22 6.64 13.65
N ASN A 11 13.29 6.25 14.91
CA ASN A 11 13.55 4.88 15.35
C ASN A 11 12.27 4.07 15.57
N ARG A 12 11.12 4.53 15.06
CA ARG A 12 9.80 3.88 15.18
C ARG A 12 9.26 3.83 16.60
N LYS A 13 9.78 4.67 17.48
CA LYS A 13 9.21 4.80 18.82
C LYS A 13 7.98 5.72 18.77
N GLN A 14 6.87 5.24 19.31
CA GLN A 14 5.63 6.02 19.37
C GLN A 14 5.79 7.21 20.31
N LEU A 15 5.37 8.39 19.82
CA LEU A 15 5.35 9.62 20.58
C LEU A 15 4.00 9.82 21.26
N PRO A 16 3.93 10.66 22.32
CA PRO A 16 2.72 10.76 23.15
C PRO A 16 1.58 11.62 22.56
N HIS A 17 1.69 12.07 21.33
CA HIS A 17 0.67 12.89 20.67
C HIS A 17 0.24 12.26 19.35
N LEU A 18 -0.84 12.81 18.77
CA LEU A 18 -1.43 12.35 17.53
C LEU A 18 -1.12 13.32 16.39
N LEU A 19 -1.09 12.80 15.18
CA LEU A 19 -1.02 13.58 13.93
C LEU A 19 -2.39 13.58 13.28
N VAL A 20 -2.72 14.66 12.58
CA VAL A 20 -3.99 14.80 11.88
C VAL A 20 -3.72 14.87 10.38
N ARG A 21 -4.43 14.07 9.62
CA ARG A 21 -4.30 14.05 8.14
C ARG A 21 -4.60 15.43 7.57
N GLY A 22 -3.72 15.90 6.68
CA GLY A 22 -3.82 17.20 6.06
C GLY A 22 -3.09 18.32 6.81
N GLU A 23 -2.68 18.09 8.05
CA GLU A 23 -1.82 19.01 8.78
C GLU A 23 -0.35 18.68 8.53
N LYS A 24 0.50 19.70 8.67
CA LYS A 24 1.95 19.53 8.52
C LYS A 24 2.49 18.64 9.64
N ILE A 25 3.22 17.59 9.28
CA ILE A 25 3.92 16.76 10.25
C ILE A 25 5.17 17.52 10.74
N PRO A 26 5.36 17.65 12.05
CA PRO A 26 6.56 18.30 12.58
C PRO A 26 7.86 17.61 12.13
N GLU A 27 8.92 18.38 12.00
CA GLU A 27 10.23 17.84 11.63
C GLU A 27 10.69 16.76 12.62
N GLY A 28 11.28 15.69 12.10
CA GLY A 28 11.73 14.56 12.91
C GLY A 28 10.63 13.64 13.40
N GLN A 29 9.39 13.86 12.97
CA GLN A 29 8.26 13.00 13.28
C GLN A 29 7.73 12.32 12.02
N PHE A 30 7.11 11.17 12.22
CA PHE A 30 6.68 10.28 11.15
C PHE A 30 5.31 9.68 11.46
N HIS A 31 4.52 9.43 10.42
CA HIS A 31 3.37 8.54 10.55
C HIS A 31 3.73 7.15 10.02
N LEU A 32 2.83 6.18 10.16
CA LEU A 32 3.03 4.81 9.72
C LEU A 32 2.06 4.51 8.58
N CYS A 33 2.59 3.96 7.49
CA CYS A 33 1.81 3.54 6.33
C CYS A 33 2.04 2.06 6.03
N VAL A 34 1.09 1.45 5.39
CA VAL A 34 1.18 0.07 4.91
C VAL A 34 1.04 0.01 3.40
N ASN A 35 1.72 -0.95 2.80
CA ASN A 35 1.52 -1.36 1.41
C ASN A 35 1.41 -2.87 1.39
N VAL A 36 0.46 -3.38 0.62
CA VAL A 36 0.17 -4.82 0.55
C VAL A 36 0.37 -5.32 -0.86
N LEU A 37 1.39 -6.14 -1.05
CA LEU A 37 1.58 -6.93 -2.27
C LEU A 37 0.61 -8.10 -2.22
N VAL A 38 -0.24 -8.24 -3.23
CA VAL A 38 -1.23 -9.32 -3.30
C VAL A 38 -0.78 -10.36 -4.32
N ARG A 39 -0.52 -11.57 -3.84
CA ARG A 39 -0.13 -12.71 -4.66
C ARG A 39 -1.24 -13.74 -4.69
N HIS A 40 -1.72 -14.04 -5.89
CA HIS A 40 -2.69 -15.11 -6.11
C HIS A 40 -1.99 -16.48 -6.02
N GLN A 41 -2.77 -17.53 -5.72
CA GLN A 41 -2.25 -18.91 -5.63
C GLN A 41 -1.57 -19.39 -6.91
N ASP A 42 -1.91 -18.83 -8.09
CA ASP A 42 -1.26 -19.15 -9.36
C ASP A 42 0.06 -18.39 -9.59
N GLY A 43 0.44 -17.49 -8.68
CA GLY A 43 1.66 -16.70 -8.73
C GLY A 43 1.50 -15.28 -9.25
N ASP A 44 0.36 -14.94 -9.83
CA ASP A 44 0.13 -13.58 -10.34
C ASP A 44 0.02 -12.55 -9.23
N ILE A 45 0.47 -11.33 -9.53
CA ILE A 45 0.46 -10.18 -8.64
C ILE A 45 -0.63 -9.21 -9.08
N LEU A 46 -1.36 -8.68 -8.11
CA LEU A 46 -2.41 -7.68 -8.36
C LEU A 46 -1.82 -6.27 -8.47
N PHE A 47 -2.19 -5.58 -9.54
CA PHE A 47 -1.96 -4.14 -9.71
C PHE A 47 -3.29 -3.42 -9.81
N MET A 48 -3.44 -2.33 -9.06
CA MET A 48 -4.61 -1.46 -9.08
C MET A 48 -4.23 -0.15 -9.75
N ARG A 49 -5.14 0.41 -10.58
CA ARG A 49 -4.91 1.70 -11.22
C ARG A 49 -5.68 2.79 -10.46
N ARG A 50 -4.98 3.85 -10.09
CA ARG A 50 -5.58 5.03 -9.48
C ARG A 50 -6.56 5.67 -10.45
N SER A 51 -7.72 6.07 -9.94
CA SER A 51 -8.75 6.72 -10.76
C SER A 51 -8.20 7.93 -11.52
N ALA A 52 -8.66 8.11 -12.76
CA ALA A 52 -8.36 9.29 -13.56
C ALA A 52 -8.86 10.59 -12.90
N ASN A 53 -9.79 10.49 -11.95
CA ASN A 53 -10.34 11.63 -11.21
C ASN A 53 -9.55 12.00 -9.95
N LYS A 54 -8.49 11.27 -9.62
CA LYS A 54 -7.62 11.61 -8.47
C LYS A 54 -6.85 12.89 -8.78
N SER A 55 -6.75 13.77 -7.78
CA SER A 55 -5.97 15.01 -7.90
C SER A 55 -4.46 14.78 -7.93
N LEU A 56 -4.00 13.70 -7.28
CA LEU A 56 -2.60 13.31 -7.24
C LEU A 56 -2.40 11.97 -7.94
N TYR A 57 -1.46 11.97 -8.89
CA TYR A 57 -1.03 10.77 -9.62
C TYR A 57 -2.19 9.99 -10.26
N PRO A 58 -3.09 10.66 -11.05
CA PRO A 58 -4.17 9.93 -11.74
C PRO A 58 -3.59 8.93 -12.73
N GLY A 59 -4.20 7.74 -12.82
CA GLY A 59 -3.79 6.69 -13.74
C GLY A 59 -2.53 5.92 -13.37
N TYR A 60 -1.90 6.23 -12.22
CA TYR A 60 -0.76 5.47 -11.73
C TYR A 60 -1.19 4.09 -11.26
N TYR A 61 -0.33 3.10 -11.51
CA TYR A 61 -0.51 1.75 -11.00
C TYR A 61 0.22 1.57 -9.68
N GLU A 62 -0.45 0.88 -8.77
CA GLU A 62 0.07 0.48 -7.46
C GLU A 62 -0.11 -1.02 -7.30
N PHE A 63 0.83 -1.71 -6.68
CA PHE A 63 0.58 -3.11 -6.34
C PHE A 63 -0.40 -3.19 -5.16
N GLY A 64 -1.44 -4.00 -5.31
CA GLY A 64 -2.39 -4.31 -4.26
C GLY A 64 -3.08 -3.10 -3.64
N ALA A 65 -2.78 -2.84 -2.38
CA ALA A 65 -3.42 -1.80 -1.58
C ALA A 65 -2.42 -1.09 -0.69
N GLY A 66 -2.82 0.07 -0.17
CA GLY A 66 -1.99 0.81 0.78
C GLY A 66 -2.73 1.97 1.40
N GLY A 67 -2.24 2.42 2.53
CA GLY A 67 -2.82 3.55 3.26
C GLY A 67 -2.16 3.79 4.59
N SER A 68 -2.67 4.77 5.33
CA SER A 68 -2.16 5.14 6.63
C SER A 68 -2.71 4.23 7.73
N VAL A 69 -1.87 3.91 8.69
CA VAL A 69 -2.28 3.23 9.93
C VAL A 69 -2.97 4.24 10.81
N LEU A 70 -4.21 3.96 11.19
CA LEU A 70 -5.00 4.84 12.03
C LEU A 70 -4.54 4.76 13.49
N ALA A 71 -4.78 5.84 14.24
CA ALA A 71 -4.47 5.86 15.67
C ALA A 71 -5.16 4.68 16.38
N GLY A 72 -4.38 3.94 17.18
CA GLY A 72 -4.87 2.81 17.93
C GLY A 72 -4.92 1.47 17.21
N GLU A 73 -4.66 1.42 15.88
CA GLU A 73 -4.54 0.14 15.19
C GLU A 73 -3.07 -0.24 14.98
N ASP A 74 -2.77 -1.52 14.87
CA ASP A 74 -1.45 -1.99 14.46
C ASP A 74 -1.34 -2.04 12.92
N SER A 75 -0.11 -2.18 12.42
CA SER A 75 0.10 -2.13 10.97
C SER A 75 -0.52 -3.31 10.22
N GLN A 76 -0.56 -4.50 10.82
CA GLN A 76 -1.19 -5.65 10.17
C GLN A 76 -2.70 -5.49 10.06
N THR A 77 -3.35 -4.97 11.10
CA THR A 77 -4.77 -4.63 11.08
C THR A 77 -5.06 -3.59 9.99
N ALA A 78 -4.23 -2.56 9.90
CA ALA A 78 -4.34 -1.54 8.84
C ALA A 78 -4.17 -2.16 7.44
N ALA A 79 -3.20 -3.06 7.28
CA ALA A 79 -2.98 -3.73 5.99
C ALA A 79 -4.20 -4.54 5.55
N LEU A 80 -4.81 -5.28 6.47
CA LEU A 80 -6.03 -6.06 6.17
C LEU A 80 -7.22 -5.14 5.87
N ARG A 81 -7.39 -4.07 6.62
CA ARG A 81 -8.46 -3.09 6.41
C ARG A 81 -8.33 -2.41 5.05
N GLU A 82 -7.15 -1.89 4.71
CA GLU A 82 -6.91 -1.22 3.43
C GLU A 82 -7.09 -2.17 2.25
N LEU A 83 -6.63 -3.42 2.39
CA LEU A 83 -6.81 -4.42 1.34
C LEU A 83 -8.30 -4.67 1.05
N GLU A 84 -9.10 -4.86 2.09
CA GLU A 84 -10.55 -5.08 1.94
C GLU A 84 -11.26 -3.84 1.39
N GLU A 85 -10.94 -2.65 1.90
CA GLU A 85 -11.54 -1.39 1.45
C GLU A 85 -11.26 -1.11 -0.03
N GLU A 86 -10.00 -1.27 -0.46
CA GLU A 86 -9.60 -0.90 -1.81
C GLU A 86 -9.83 -1.98 -2.86
N THR A 87 -9.81 -3.25 -2.47
CA THR A 87 -9.91 -4.38 -3.43
C THR A 87 -11.06 -5.34 -3.16
N GLY A 88 -11.65 -5.30 -2.00
CA GLY A 88 -12.66 -6.27 -1.56
C GLY A 88 -12.11 -7.65 -1.23
N LEU A 89 -10.79 -7.84 -1.28
CA LEU A 89 -10.17 -9.13 -1.03
C LEU A 89 -9.90 -9.36 0.45
N VAL A 90 -10.11 -10.60 0.88
CA VAL A 90 -9.72 -11.08 2.21
C VAL A 90 -8.67 -12.18 1.98
N PRO A 91 -7.45 -12.02 2.47
CA PRO A 91 -6.38 -12.96 2.18
C PRO A 91 -6.48 -14.24 3.01
N ASP A 92 -5.92 -15.34 2.48
CA ASP A 92 -5.76 -16.59 3.20
C ASP A 92 -4.66 -16.46 4.28
N SER A 93 -3.63 -15.66 3.98
CA SER A 93 -2.55 -15.35 4.90
C SER A 93 -1.92 -13.99 4.55
N ILE A 94 -1.25 -13.39 5.54
CA ILE A 94 -0.51 -12.14 5.38
C ILE A 94 0.79 -12.21 6.18
N ARG A 95 1.87 -11.68 5.62
CA ARG A 95 3.16 -11.63 6.31
C ARG A 95 3.88 -10.31 6.04
N LEU A 96 4.64 -9.84 7.02
CA LEU A 96 5.49 -8.67 6.87
C LEU A 96 6.70 -9.03 6.01
N LEU A 97 6.96 -8.23 4.97
CA LEU A 97 8.11 -8.42 4.08
C LEU A 97 9.27 -7.50 4.46
N GLU A 98 8.99 -6.24 4.66
CA GLU A 98 10.03 -5.22 4.84
C GLU A 98 9.48 -4.00 5.55
N GLN A 99 10.34 -3.31 6.30
CA GLN A 99 10.06 -2.02 6.92
C GLN A 99 11.04 -0.99 6.38
N VAL A 100 10.52 0.10 5.85
CA VAL A 100 11.31 1.17 5.21
C VAL A 100 10.93 2.50 5.82
N CYS A 101 11.90 3.37 6.06
CA CYS A 101 11.65 4.75 6.46
C CYS A 101 11.94 5.70 5.32
N SER A 102 10.98 6.56 4.98
CA SER A 102 11.17 7.68 4.09
C SER A 102 11.19 8.97 4.91
N VAL A 103 12.36 9.58 5.01
CA VAL A 103 12.51 10.87 5.71
C VAL A 103 11.82 11.98 4.93
N GLU A 104 11.90 11.92 3.60
CA GLU A 104 11.26 12.89 2.71
C GLU A 104 9.74 12.91 2.87
N ASP A 105 9.13 11.73 2.92
CA ASP A 105 7.68 11.58 3.08
C ASP A 105 7.22 11.65 4.54
N GLN A 106 8.15 11.72 5.46
CA GLN A 106 7.88 11.62 6.91
C GLN A 106 7.02 10.40 7.25
N CYS A 107 7.39 9.24 6.70
CA CYS A 107 6.61 8.03 6.81
C CYS A 107 7.49 6.80 7.03
N HIS A 108 7.08 5.97 7.98
CA HIS A 108 7.54 4.60 8.09
C HIS A 108 6.58 3.71 7.28
N PHE A 109 7.12 2.91 6.36
CA PHE A 109 6.34 1.99 5.54
C PHE A 109 6.54 0.56 6.00
N ASP A 110 5.45 -0.13 6.27
CA ASP A 110 5.43 -1.57 6.46
C ASP A 110 4.87 -2.22 5.19
N PHE A 111 5.68 -3.05 4.55
CA PHE A 111 5.30 -3.78 3.34
C PHE A 111 4.91 -5.20 3.70
N TYR A 112 3.70 -5.59 3.32
CA TYR A 112 3.13 -6.91 3.55
C TYR A 112 2.94 -7.66 2.24
N GLU A 113 2.98 -8.99 2.30
CA GLU A 113 2.50 -9.87 1.23
C GLU A 113 1.25 -10.58 1.72
N ALA A 114 0.17 -10.43 0.98
CA ALA A 114 -1.09 -11.14 1.19
C ALA A 114 -1.23 -12.24 0.14
N ALA A 115 -1.49 -13.46 0.59
CA ALA A 115 -1.77 -14.60 -0.29
C ALA A 115 -3.27 -14.73 -0.45
N VAL A 116 -3.74 -14.75 -1.69
CA VAL A 116 -5.15 -14.90 -2.01
C VAL A 116 -5.38 -16.09 -2.94
N SER A 117 -6.61 -16.59 -2.93
CA SER A 117 -7.03 -17.70 -3.78
C SER A 117 -8.42 -17.43 -4.36
N GLY A 118 -8.90 -18.36 -5.17
CA GLY A 118 -10.24 -18.27 -5.76
C GLY A 118 -10.31 -17.44 -7.03
N ASP A 119 -11.47 -16.87 -7.28
CA ASP A 119 -11.76 -16.16 -8.52
C ASP A 119 -11.12 -14.78 -8.54
N LYS A 120 -10.24 -14.53 -9.50
CA LYS A 120 -9.57 -13.23 -9.70
C LYS A 120 -10.54 -12.10 -10.05
N SER A 121 -11.75 -12.40 -10.51
CA SER A 121 -12.78 -11.41 -10.84
C SER A 121 -13.47 -10.85 -9.58
N GLN A 122 -13.14 -11.34 -8.39
CA GLN A 122 -13.70 -10.85 -7.13
C GLN A 122 -13.21 -9.45 -6.74
N VAL A 123 -12.20 -8.92 -7.42
CA VAL A 123 -11.66 -7.57 -7.14
C VAL A 123 -12.77 -6.53 -7.35
N ARG A 124 -12.95 -5.68 -6.34
CA ARG A 124 -13.87 -4.55 -6.37
C ARG A 124 -13.11 -3.25 -6.19
N TYR A 125 -13.67 -2.16 -6.66
CA TYR A 125 -13.04 -0.85 -6.56
C TYR A 125 -13.70 -0.01 -5.48
N GLN A 126 -12.89 0.67 -4.69
CA GLN A 126 -13.37 1.72 -3.82
C GLN A 126 -13.70 2.95 -4.68
N ALA A 127 -14.92 3.46 -4.57
CA ALA A 127 -15.41 4.57 -5.39
C ALA A 127 -14.49 5.80 -5.27
N GLY A 128 -14.09 6.34 -6.42
CA GLY A 128 -13.21 7.50 -6.48
C GLY A 128 -11.73 7.23 -6.26
N GLU A 129 -11.34 6.03 -5.87
CA GLU A 129 -9.95 5.68 -5.59
C GLU A 129 -9.28 4.95 -6.77
N THR A 130 -9.91 3.90 -7.27
CA THR A 130 -9.40 3.07 -8.37
C THR A 130 -10.46 2.85 -9.44
N ASP A 131 -10.03 2.64 -10.68
CA ASP A 131 -10.93 2.42 -11.82
C ASP A 131 -10.58 1.21 -12.67
N ALA A 132 -9.47 0.53 -12.40
CA ALA A 132 -9.07 -0.67 -13.12
C ALA A 132 -8.08 -1.51 -12.30
N HIS A 133 -7.89 -2.76 -12.69
CA HIS A 133 -6.88 -3.63 -12.11
C HIS A 133 -6.34 -4.61 -13.14
N LEU A 134 -5.17 -5.16 -12.83
CA LEU A 134 -4.51 -6.20 -13.61
C LEU A 134 -3.96 -7.27 -12.67
N TRP A 135 -4.01 -8.51 -13.12
CA TRP A 135 -3.24 -9.60 -12.54
C TRP A 135 -2.08 -9.90 -13.50
N LEU A 136 -0.85 -9.74 -13.04
CA LEU A 136 0.34 -9.91 -13.85
C LEU A 136 1.18 -11.09 -13.38
N PRO A 137 1.59 -11.98 -14.30
CA PRO A 137 2.58 -13.01 -13.96
C PRO A 137 3.93 -12.34 -13.66
N LEU A 138 4.72 -12.98 -12.81
CA LEU A 138 5.99 -12.40 -12.34
C LEU A 138 6.92 -11.98 -13.48
N ASN A 139 6.98 -12.76 -14.56
CA ASN A 139 7.85 -12.47 -15.69
C ASN A 139 7.46 -11.25 -16.52
N GLU A 140 6.22 -10.77 -16.38
CA GLU A 140 5.76 -9.55 -17.08
C GLU A 140 5.95 -8.27 -16.27
N ILE A 141 6.15 -8.39 -14.97
CA ILE A 141 6.22 -7.23 -14.07
C ILE A 141 7.39 -6.29 -14.39
N PRO A 142 8.63 -6.77 -14.67
CA PRO A 142 9.73 -5.86 -14.97
C PRO A 142 9.46 -4.94 -16.17
N VAL A 143 8.88 -5.46 -17.23
CA VAL A 143 8.52 -4.66 -18.42
C VAL A 143 7.36 -3.72 -18.10
N PHE A 144 6.36 -4.21 -17.38
CA PHE A 144 5.18 -3.42 -17.01
C PHE A 144 5.54 -2.18 -16.20
N ILE A 145 6.33 -2.32 -15.13
CA ILE A 145 6.66 -1.20 -14.24
C ILE A 145 7.57 -0.15 -14.90
N GLU A 146 8.28 -0.49 -15.98
CA GLU A 146 9.08 0.47 -16.73
C GLU A 146 8.27 1.15 -17.84
N SER A 147 7.19 0.53 -18.32
CA SER A 147 6.38 1.05 -19.43
C SER A 147 5.08 1.75 -18.99
N HIS A 148 4.74 1.69 -17.71
CA HIS A 148 3.53 2.31 -17.14
C HIS A 148 3.88 3.22 -15.96
N PRO A 149 3.05 4.24 -15.69
CA PRO A 149 3.30 5.11 -14.55
C PRO A 149 3.10 4.34 -13.22
N CYS A 150 4.20 4.14 -12.51
CA CYS A 150 4.25 3.46 -11.22
C CYS A 150 5.11 4.26 -10.25
N PHE A 151 4.85 4.11 -8.94
CA PHE A 151 5.63 4.82 -7.92
C PHE A 151 7.03 4.22 -7.77
N GLN A 152 8.05 5.07 -7.64
CA GLN A 152 9.45 4.65 -7.60
C GLN A 152 9.79 3.75 -6.41
N ASN A 153 9.22 4.04 -5.24
CA ASN A 153 9.42 3.20 -4.06
C ASN A 153 8.87 1.79 -4.27
N GLN A 154 7.69 1.68 -4.89
CA GLN A 154 7.10 0.38 -5.20
C GLN A 154 7.90 -0.37 -6.27
N LYS A 155 8.41 0.31 -7.30
CA LYS A 155 9.30 -0.30 -8.30
C LYS A 155 10.53 -0.92 -7.65
N ARG A 156 11.17 -0.20 -6.71
CA ARG A 156 12.35 -0.68 -5.98
C ARG A 156 12.04 -1.94 -5.18
N ILE A 157 10.93 -1.93 -4.47
CA ILE A 157 10.48 -3.06 -3.66
C ILE A 157 10.18 -4.28 -4.54
N LEU A 158 9.42 -4.09 -5.61
CA LEU A 158 9.11 -5.17 -6.56
C LEU A 158 10.37 -5.81 -7.15
N LYS A 159 11.33 -5.00 -7.59
CA LYS A 159 12.60 -5.51 -8.13
C LYS A 159 13.37 -6.35 -7.12
N ARG A 160 13.25 -6.03 -5.83
CA ARG A 160 13.92 -6.76 -4.76
C ARG A 160 13.25 -8.10 -4.44
N TRP A 161 11.92 -8.17 -4.50
CA TRP A 161 11.16 -9.35 -4.11
C TRP A 161 10.90 -10.35 -5.24
N ILE A 162 10.89 -9.90 -6.48
CA ILE A 162 10.58 -10.73 -7.64
C ILE A 162 11.77 -10.90 -8.60
N GLY A 163 12.80 -10.12 -8.41
CA GLY A 163 14.03 -10.15 -9.20
C GLY A 163 15.02 -11.17 -8.70
#